data_39cdab8f36bc4860bdc6b41781396420
#
_entry.id   39cdab8f36bc4860bdc6b41781396420
#
_cell.length_a   1.000
_cell.length_b   1.000
_cell.length_c   1.000
_cell.angle_alpha   90.00
_cell.angle_beta   90.00
_cell.angle_gamma   90.00
#
_symmetry.space_group_name_H-M   'P 1'
#
loop_
_entity.id
_entity.type
_entity.pdbx_description
1 polymer ?
#
loop_
_entity_poly.entity_id
_entity_poly.type
_entity_poly.pdbx_seq_one_letter_code
_entity_poly.pdbx_strand_id
1 'polypeptide(L)'
;CSLQNCTFRDNYNELIIRNSLPIGISTQSVEDLREMTIRLKIPYDILSDNQLKFTKSLKLPTFSIENKKFIERLTLIIEKSVIQHVFYPIFQPEKHIDEVLDWLSKN
;
A
#
# COMPACT_ATOMS: atom_id res chain seq x y z
N CYS A 1 3.23 -4.11 -4.80
CA CYS A 1 4.56 -4.10 -5.39
C CYS A 1 5.62 -4.26 -4.31
N SER A 2 6.57 -5.17 -4.55
CA SER A 2 7.60 -5.49 -3.57
C SER A 2 8.48 -4.30 -3.21
N LEU A 3 8.84 -3.47 -4.20
CA LEU A 3 9.72 -2.33 -3.96
C LEU A 3 9.06 -1.30 -3.04
N GLN A 4 7.80 -0.96 -3.29
CA GLN A 4 7.06 -0.03 -2.43
C GLN A 4 6.93 -0.58 -1.02
N ASN A 5 6.58 -1.86 -0.89
CA ASN A 5 6.47 -2.50 0.42
C ASN A 5 7.80 -2.52 1.17
N CYS A 6 8.91 -2.73 0.47
CA CYS A 6 10.23 -2.71 1.11
C CYS A 6 10.58 -1.33 1.65
N THR A 7 10.27 -0.26 0.93
CA THR A 7 10.54 1.09 1.43
C THR A 7 9.68 1.42 2.64
N PHE A 8 8.43 0.99 2.66
CA PHE A 8 7.55 1.17 3.83
C PHE A 8 8.03 0.34 5.01
N ARG A 9 8.50 -0.89 4.77
CA ARG A 9 9.12 -1.73 5.80
C ARG A 9 10.32 -1.04 6.43
N ASP A 10 11.22 -0.52 5.59
CA ASP A 10 12.46 0.11 6.06
C ASP A 10 12.22 1.40 6.84
N ASN A 11 11.07 2.03 6.62
CA ASN A 11 10.68 3.27 7.29
C ASN A 11 9.51 3.09 8.26
N TYR A 12 9.26 1.86 8.68
CA TYR A 12 8.10 1.53 9.52
C TYR A 12 8.11 2.34 10.83
N ASN A 13 9.26 2.44 11.51
CA ASN A 13 9.36 3.20 12.76
C ASN A 13 9.06 4.69 12.56
N GLU A 14 9.46 5.25 11.42
CA GLU A 14 9.16 6.64 11.10
C GLU A 14 7.66 6.87 10.92
N LEU A 15 6.95 5.90 10.37
CA LEU A 15 5.50 5.97 10.24
C LEU A 15 4.82 5.89 11.61
N ILE A 16 5.27 4.97 12.47
CA ILE A 16 4.70 4.79 13.81
C ILE A 16 4.92 6.04 14.66
N ILE A 17 6.09 6.66 14.59
CA ILE A 17 6.38 7.92 15.30
C ILE A 17 5.38 9.01 14.90
N ARG A 18 4.89 8.98 13.66
CA ARG A 18 3.91 9.94 13.16
C ARG A 18 2.47 9.47 13.35
N ASN A 19 2.25 8.50 14.26
CA ASN A 19 0.92 7.94 14.57
C ASN A 19 0.22 7.34 13.35
N SER A 20 1.00 6.75 12.44
CA SER A 20 0.48 6.18 11.21
C SER A 20 0.79 4.69 11.14
N LEU A 21 -0.21 3.89 10.78
CA LEU A 21 -0.05 2.45 10.62
C LEU A 21 -0.17 2.10 9.14
N PRO A 22 0.89 1.56 8.51
CA PRO A 22 0.79 1.13 7.13
C PRO A 22 0.02 -0.18 7.03
N ILE A 23 -0.79 -0.31 5.99
CA ILE A 23 -1.50 -1.54 5.63
C ILE A 23 -1.39 -1.68 4.12
N GLY A 24 -0.93 -2.85 3.68
CA GLY A 24 -0.87 -3.15 2.25
C GLY A 24 -2.15 -3.79 1.75
N ILE A 25 -2.50 -3.55 0.49
CA ILE A 25 -3.64 -4.20 -0.16
C ILE A 25 -3.20 -4.65 -1.54
N SER A 26 -3.51 -5.89 -1.88
CA SER A 26 -3.16 -6.48 -3.17
C SER A 26 -4.27 -7.41 -3.63
N THR A 27 -4.37 -7.63 -4.94
CA THR A 27 -5.33 -8.57 -5.51
C THR A 27 -4.82 -10.02 -5.50
N GLN A 28 -3.59 -10.25 -5.06
CA GLN A 28 -3.02 -11.59 -4.97
C GLN A 28 -3.71 -12.41 -3.88
N SER A 29 -3.53 -13.73 -3.92
CA SER A 29 -4.12 -14.63 -2.93
C SER A 29 -3.51 -14.44 -1.55
N VAL A 30 -4.23 -14.88 -0.52
CA VAL A 30 -3.76 -14.83 0.87
C VAL A 30 -2.44 -15.60 1.01
N GLU A 31 -2.33 -16.76 0.36
CA GLU A 31 -1.14 -17.62 0.43
C GLU A 31 0.08 -16.90 -0.16
N ASP A 32 -0.08 -16.26 -1.31
CA ASP A 32 1.01 -15.53 -1.97
C ASP A 32 1.47 -14.34 -1.14
N LEU A 33 0.52 -13.61 -0.54
CA LEU A 33 0.85 -12.45 0.29
C LEU A 33 1.51 -12.87 1.60
N ARG A 34 1.08 -14.00 2.16
CA ARG A 34 1.72 -14.53 3.38
C ARG A 34 3.18 -14.90 3.11
N GLU A 35 3.43 -15.58 1.99
CA GLU A 35 4.80 -15.95 1.59
C GLU A 35 5.66 -14.68 1.42
N MET A 36 5.15 -13.68 0.72
CA MET A 36 5.87 -12.42 0.51
C MET A 36 6.15 -11.71 1.84
N THR A 37 5.17 -11.67 2.74
CA THR A 37 5.30 -11.02 4.04
C THR A 37 6.42 -11.65 4.85
N ILE A 38 6.50 -12.99 4.84
CA ILE A 38 7.55 -13.73 5.56
C ILE A 38 8.91 -13.51 4.89
N ARG A 39 8.97 -13.64 3.58
CA ARG A 39 10.22 -13.53 2.81
C ARG A 39 10.84 -12.15 2.92
N LEU A 40 10.03 -11.11 2.87
CA LEU A 40 10.48 -9.72 2.93
C LEU A 40 10.48 -9.13 4.35
N LYS A 41 10.07 -9.92 5.35
CA LYS A 41 10.02 -9.48 6.75
C LYS A 41 9.21 -8.20 6.93
N ILE A 42 8.02 -8.17 6.33
CA ILE A 42 7.12 -7.01 6.40
C ILE A 42 6.49 -6.95 7.80
N PRO A 43 6.63 -5.84 8.54
CA PRO A 43 6.12 -5.74 9.91
C PRO A 43 4.66 -5.34 10.03
N TYR A 44 3.98 -5.10 8.92
CA TYR A 44 2.58 -4.67 8.90
C TYR A 44 1.75 -5.64 8.08
N ASP A 45 0.42 -5.53 8.19
CA ASP A 45 -0.49 -6.42 7.49
C ASP A 45 -0.63 -6.07 6.02
N ILE A 46 -0.68 -7.10 5.18
CA ILE A 46 -1.01 -6.96 3.77
C ILE A 46 -2.28 -7.76 3.51
N LEU A 47 -3.34 -7.06 3.13
CA LEU A 47 -4.66 -7.66 2.95
C LEU A 47 -4.87 -8.09 1.51
N SER A 48 -5.59 -9.19 1.33
CA SER A 48 -5.92 -9.70 -0.01
C SER A 48 -7.29 -9.18 -0.45
N ASP A 49 -7.31 -8.49 -1.58
CA ASP A 49 -8.55 -8.08 -2.24
C ASP A 49 -8.74 -8.92 -3.51
N ASN A 50 -8.58 -10.25 -3.39
CA ASN A 50 -8.63 -11.16 -4.52
C ASN A 50 -10.00 -11.19 -5.22
N GLN A 51 -11.08 -10.80 -4.55
CA GLN A 51 -12.41 -10.68 -5.13
C GLN A 51 -12.73 -9.27 -5.63
N LEU A 52 -11.78 -8.35 -5.55
CA LEU A 52 -11.88 -6.97 -6.05
C LEU A 52 -13.00 -6.15 -5.39
N LYS A 53 -13.45 -6.54 -4.21
CA LYS A 53 -14.53 -5.83 -3.51
C LYS A 53 -14.13 -4.43 -3.10
N PHE A 54 -12.97 -4.30 -2.45
CA PHE A 54 -12.44 -3.00 -2.04
C PHE A 54 -12.08 -2.15 -3.25
N THR A 55 -11.42 -2.77 -4.23
CA THR A 55 -11.03 -2.12 -5.48
C THR A 55 -12.22 -1.51 -6.20
N LYS A 56 -13.32 -2.26 -6.32
CA LYS A 56 -14.53 -1.77 -6.98
C LYS A 56 -15.26 -0.71 -6.17
N SER A 57 -15.30 -0.87 -4.84
CA SER A 57 -15.99 0.07 -3.95
C SER A 57 -15.37 1.47 -4.03
N LEU A 58 -14.06 1.56 -4.11
CA LEU A 58 -13.35 2.84 -4.18
C LEU A 58 -13.00 3.23 -5.62
N LYS A 59 -13.37 2.41 -6.61
CA LYS A 59 -13.05 2.66 -8.03
C LYS A 59 -11.55 2.90 -8.23
N LEU A 60 -10.73 2.05 -7.61
CA LEU A 60 -9.28 2.16 -7.69
C LEU A 60 -8.79 1.86 -9.10
N PRO A 61 -7.72 2.54 -9.56
CA PRO A 61 -7.15 2.25 -10.88
C PRO A 61 -6.54 0.86 -10.91
N THR A 62 -6.78 0.13 -11.99
CA THR A 62 -6.30 -1.24 -12.16
C THR A 62 -5.67 -1.41 -13.54
N PHE A 63 -4.87 -2.46 -13.67
CA PHE A 63 -4.35 -2.91 -14.96
C PHE A 63 -4.49 -4.44 -15.02
N SER A 64 -4.48 -4.98 -16.23
CA SER A 64 -4.68 -6.43 -16.42
C SER A 64 -3.45 -7.06 -17.09
N ILE A 65 -3.05 -8.23 -16.57
CA ILE A 65 -2.01 -9.05 -17.15
C ILE A 65 -2.55 -10.49 -17.16
N GLU A 66 -2.59 -11.11 -18.34
CA GLU A 66 -3.06 -12.52 -18.49
C GLU A 66 -4.40 -12.76 -17.81
N ASN A 67 -5.38 -11.87 -18.06
CA ASN A 67 -6.74 -11.95 -17.52
C ASN A 67 -6.85 -11.76 -15.99
N LYS A 68 -5.76 -11.35 -15.34
CA LYS A 68 -5.78 -11.03 -13.92
C LYS A 68 -5.70 -9.52 -13.73
N LYS A 69 -6.51 -8.99 -12.81
CA LYS A 69 -6.51 -7.57 -12.50
C LYS A 69 -5.60 -7.29 -11.31
N PHE A 70 -4.82 -6.24 -11.43
CA PHE A 70 -3.94 -5.76 -10.37
C PHE A 70 -4.23 -4.30 -10.09
N ILE A 71 -4.09 -3.87 -8.83
CA ILE A 71 -4.24 -2.47 -8.45
C ILE A 71 -2.97 -1.72 -8.86
N GLU A 72 -3.13 -0.58 -9.52
CA GLU A 72 -1.99 0.28 -9.82
C GLU A 72 -1.41 0.85 -8.53
N ARG A 73 -0.12 1.23 -8.56
CA ARG A 73 0.54 1.78 -7.36
C ARG A 73 -0.12 3.08 -6.94
N LEU A 74 -0.61 3.10 -5.71
CA LEU A 74 -1.16 4.30 -5.09
C LEU A 74 -1.05 4.18 -3.57
N THR A 75 -1.16 5.30 -2.90
CA THR A 75 -1.20 5.35 -1.44
C THR A 75 -2.36 6.22 -1.00
N LEU A 76 -3.15 5.70 -0.07
CA LEU A 76 -4.25 6.44 0.53
C LEU A 76 -3.90 6.77 1.97
N ILE A 77 -4.13 8.00 2.38
CA ILE A 77 -4.05 8.40 3.79
C ILE A 77 -5.47 8.44 4.32
N ILE A 78 -5.74 7.62 5.33
CA ILE A 78 -7.09 7.48 5.88
C ILE A 78 -7.05 7.83 7.37
N GLU A 79 -7.99 8.67 7.80
CA GLU A 79 -8.15 9.01 9.20
C GLU A 79 -9.64 8.98 9.53
N LYS A 80 -10.00 8.26 10.62
CA LYS A 80 -11.39 8.14 11.07
C LYS A 80 -12.33 7.66 9.95
N SER A 81 -11.87 6.68 9.18
CA SER A 81 -12.60 6.08 8.06
C SER A 81 -12.85 7.02 6.88
N VAL A 82 -12.14 8.15 6.81
CA VAL A 82 -12.24 9.12 5.72
C VAL A 82 -10.88 9.24 5.03
N ILE A 83 -10.89 9.19 3.69
CA ILE A 83 -9.68 9.37 2.90
C ILE A 83 -9.28 10.85 2.95
N GLN A 84 -8.11 11.14 3.53
CA GLN A 84 -7.61 12.50 3.67
C GLN A 84 -6.75 12.93 2.49
N HIS A 85 -6.05 12.00 1.87
CA HIS A 85 -5.17 12.31 0.75
C HIS A 85 -4.92 11.07 -0.10
N VAL A 86 -4.64 11.29 -1.38
CA VAL A 86 -4.33 10.22 -2.34
C VAL A 86 -3.04 10.57 -3.06
N PHE A 87 -2.09 9.62 -3.06
CA PHE A 87 -0.88 9.71 -3.89
C PHE A 87 -1.06 8.81 -5.10
N TYR A 88 -1.27 9.39 -6.26
CA TYR A 88 -1.43 8.65 -7.51
C TYR A 88 -1.26 9.59 -8.69
N PRO A 89 -0.55 9.18 -9.74
CA PRO A 89 0.24 7.96 -9.87
C PRO A 89 1.56 8.03 -9.10
N ILE A 90 2.19 6.86 -8.87
CA ILE A 90 3.49 6.77 -8.21
C ILE A 90 4.52 6.34 -9.24
N PHE A 91 5.40 7.26 -9.63
CA PHE A 91 6.41 7.00 -10.66
C PHE A 91 7.72 6.47 -10.10
N GLN A 92 8.06 6.83 -8.86
CA GLN A 92 9.30 6.41 -8.21
C GLN A 92 8.99 5.75 -6.87
N PRO A 93 8.58 4.47 -6.90
CA PRO A 93 8.17 3.79 -5.66
C PRO A 93 9.29 3.70 -4.62
N GLU A 94 10.55 3.73 -5.03
CA GLU A 94 11.70 3.73 -4.13
C GLU A 94 11.85 5.04 -3.34
N LYS A 95 11.27 6.13 -3.83
CA LYS A 95 11.33 7.45 -3.17
C LYS A 95 9.99 7.91 -2.62
N HIS A 96 8.93 7.19 -2.92
CA HIS A 96 7.58 7.59 -2.56
C HIS A 96 7.40 7.73 -1.04
N ILE A 97 8.08 6.90 -0.24
CA ILE A 97 7.97 6.97 1.21
C ILE A 97 8.36 8.35 1.76
N ASP A 98 9.31 9.03 1.12
CA ASP A 98 9.72 10.37 1.54
C ASP A 98 8.58 11.38 1.38
N GLU A 99 7.79 11.26 0.31
CA GLU A 99 6.61 12.10 0.10
C GLU A 99 5.56 11.85 1.18
N VAL A 100 5.34 10.59 1.53
CA VAL A 100 4.37 10.20 2.56
C VAL A 100 4.79 10.75 3.93
N LEU A 101 6.05 10.56 4.31
CA LEU A 101 6.56 11.05 5.59
C LEU A 101 6.49 12.57 5.67
N ASP A 102 6.82 13.26 4.58
CA ASP A 102 6.72 14.72 4.52
C ASP A 102 5.29 15.19 4.72
N TRP A 103 4.33 14.58 4.04
CA TRP A 103 2.91 14.92 4.19
C TRP A 103 2.44 14.71 5.63
N LEU A 104 2.79 13.57 6.24
CA LEU A 104 2.40 13.25 7.61
C LEU A 104 3.00 14.23 8.63
N SER A 105 4.21 14.71 8.37
CA SER A 105 4.88 15.68 9.26
C SER A 105 4.24 17.05 9.21
N LYS A 106 3.62 17.44 8.09
CA LYS A 106 2.99 18.75 7.90
C LYS A 106 1.52 18.75 8.29
N ASN A 107 0.93 17.60 8.44
CA ASN A 107 -0.50 17.44 8.75
C ASN A 107 -0.70 16.55 10.00
#